data_9c34cb0284e500ff43aa2d8bb6f7be61
#
_entry.id   9c34cb0284e500ff43aa2d8bb6f7be61
#
_cell.length_a   1.000
_cell.length_b   1.000
_cell.length_c   1.000
_cell.angle_alpha   90.00
_cell.angle_beta   90.00
_cell.angle_gamma   90.00
#
_symmetry.space_group_name_H-M   'P 1'
#
loop_
_entity.id
_entity.type
_entity.pdbx_description
1 polymer ?
#
loop_
_entity_poly.entity_id
_entity_poly.type
_entity_poly.pdbx_seq_one_letter_code
_entity_poly.pdbx_strand_id
1 'polypeptide(L)'
;MAQQTQVAARLPLIARLWPNQGLLVWAGVAPFFVFALMFLILPTGYLLVGAFQDSDGNFTLGNLGDLFQPSILSAYWVSIEVSAASAIGGALVGFFLAYAAVLGGLPRWIRPTLMTFSGVASNFAGIPLAFAFLATLGRVGLVTTLLIKFFDFNIYSTGFNLLSFWGLSLTYLYFQIPLMVLILTPALDGLKREWREASAILGASSWQYWRYVALPVLWPSIVGTTLLLFANAFGAIATAYGLTGSSLNIVTILLYAQIRGDVLHNENLGYALALGMIVITGLSNAAYIWLSGRARRGLG
;
A
#
# COMPACT_ATOMS: atom_id res chain seq x y z
N MET A 1 15.63 -60.74 -0.80
CA MET A 1 16.68 -60.08 -1.59
C MET A 1 15.99 -59.10 -2.53
N ALA A 2 16.18 -57.85 -2.29
CA ALA A 2 15.45 -56.75 -2.87
C ALA A 2 15.91 -56.44 -4.30
N GLN A 3 14.98 -56.32 -5.24
CA GLN A 3 15.18 -55.59 -6.50
C GLN A 3 14.83 -54.12 -6.24
N GLN A 4 15.83 -53.29 -5.99
CA GLN A 4 15.75 -51.87 -6.15
C GLN A 4 15.80 -51.53 -7.64
N THR A 5 14.64 -51.37 -8.25
CA THR A 5 14.51 -50.83 -9.59
C THR A 5 14.90 -49.36 -9.57
N GLN A 6 16.09 -49.05 -10.06
CA GLN A 6 16.52 -47.68 -10.34
C GLN A 6 15.58 -47.07 -11.40
N VAL A 7 14.68 -46.20 -10.97
CA VAL A 7 14.01 -45.27 -11.87
C VAL A 7 15.04 -44.18 -12.19
N ALA A 8 15.83 -44.44 -13.25
CA ALA A 8 16.64 -43.39 -13.84
C ALA A 8 15.71 -42.29 -14.37
N ALA A 9 15.63 -41.20 -13.66
CA ALA A 9 14.95 -40.01 -14.10
C ALA A 9 15.52 -39.58 -15.46
N ARG A 10 14.77 -39.81 -16.52
CA ARG A 10 15.10 -39.33 -17.87
C ARG A 10 14.95 -37.82 -17.82
N LEU A 11 16.05 -37.10 -17.63
CA LEU A 11 16.08 -35.65 -17.84
C LEU A 11 15.53 -35.35 -19.24
N PRO A 12 14.64 -34.36 -19.39
CA PRO A 12 14.06 -34.01 -20.68
C PRO A 12 15.21 -33.72 -21.68
N LEU A 13 15.08 -34.19 -22.92
CA LEU A 13 16.06 -34.03 -24.00
C LEU A 13 16.61 -32.61 -24.16
N ILE A 14 15.81 -31.61 -23.80
CA ILE A 14 16.16 -30.20 -23.78
C ILE A 14 17.32 -29.89 -22.82
N ALA A 15 17.43 -30.59 -21.68
CA ALA A 15 18.51 -30.39 -20.71
C ALA A 15 19.89 -30.90 -21.21
N ARG A 16 19.90 -31.75 -22.25
CA ARG A 16 21.14 -32.26 -22.86
C ARG A 16 21.71 -31.36 -23.95
N LEU A 17 20.90 -30.48 -24.51
CA LEU A 17 21.29 -29.65 -25.68
C LEU A 17 21.97 -28.33 -25.30
N TRP A 18 21.91 -27.92 -24.02
CA TRP A 18 22.45 -26.62 -23.61
C TRP A 18 23.31 -26.74 -22.34
N PRO A 19 24.64 -26.67 -22.49
CA PRO A 19 25.59 -26.85 -21.38
C PRO A 19 25.55 -25.69 -20.35
N ASN A 20 24.92 -24.57 -20.68
CA ASN A 20 24.81 -23.39 -19.80
C ASN A 20 23.34 -23.09 -19.37
N GLN A 21 22.80 -23.91 -18.47
CA GLN A 21 21.49 -23.67 -17.88
C GLN A 21 21.39 -22.26 -17.23
N GLY A 22 22.50 -21.73 -16.70
CA GLY A 22 22.59 -20.38 -16.18
C GLY A 22 22.26 -19.31 -17.21
N LEU A 23 22.81 -19.40 -18.43
CA LEU A 23 22.62 -18.43 -19.51
C LEU A 23 21.18 -18.38 -20.01
N LEU A 24 20.50 -19.53 -20.09
CA LEU A 24 19.07 -19.62 -20.45
C LEU A 24 18.15 -18.99 -19.39
N VAL A 25 18.46 -19.21 -18.12
CA VAL A 25 17.72 -18.60 -17.02
C VAL A 25 17.88 -17.07 -17.07
N TRP A 26 19.10 -16.58 -17.28
CA TRP A 26 19.36 -15.15 -17.44
C TRP A 26 18.69 -14.56 -18.68
N ALA A 27 18.70 -15.27 -19.81
CA ALA A 27 18.00 -14.83 -21.02
C ALA A 27 16.47 -14.72 -20.81
N GLY A 28 15.88 -15.61 -19.99
CA GLY A 28 14.46 -15.54 -19.64
C GLY A 28 14.11 -14.35 -18.75
N VAL A 29 15.02 -13.91 -17.89
CA VAL A 29 14.80 -12.79 -16.96
C VAL A 29 15.29 -11.45 -17.53
N ALA A 30 16.21 -11.47 -18.50
CA ALA A 30 16.80 -10.28 -19.11
C ALA A 30 15.77 -9.26 -19.63
N PRO A 31 14.68 -9.64 -20.34
CA PRO A 31 13.68 -8.67 -20.81
C PRO A 31 13.06 -7.87 -19.66
N PHE A 32 12.80 -8.54 -18.51
CA PHE A 32 12.28 -7.87 -17.33
C PHE A 32 13.29 -6.84 -16.76
N PHE A 33 14.57 -7.23 -16.65
CA PHE A 33 15.59 -6.32 -16.15
C PHE A 33 15.84 -5.13 -17.09
N VAL A 34 15.82 -5.35 -18.41
CA VAL A 34 15.94 -4.28 -19.40
C VAL A 34 14.74 -3.33 -19.26
N PHE A 35 13.53 -3.86 -19.16
CA PHE A 35 12.33 -3.06 -18.94
C PHE A 35 12.43 -2.26 -17.64
N ALA A 36 12.79 -2.91 -16.53
CA ALA A 36 12.93 -2.26 -15.23
C ALA A 36 14.01 -1.16 -15.27
N LEU A 37 15.14 -1.41 -15.91
CA LEU A 37 16.20 -0.41 -16.08
C LEU A 37 15.71 0.80 -16.87
N MET A 38 15.10 0.57 -18.03
CA MET A 38 14.69 1.66 -18.95
C MET A 38 13.50 2.46 -18.44
N PHE A 39 12.54 1.82 -17.77
CA PHE A 39 11.26 2.44 -17.43
C PHE A 39 11.05 2.70 -15.94
N LEU A 40 11.86 2.10 -15.05
CA LEU A 40 11.82 2.38 -13.62
C LEU A 40 13.09 3.11 -13.16
N ILE A 41 14.26 2.52 -13.40
CA ILE A 41 15.52 3.01 -12.80
C ILE A 41 16.00 4.29 -13.48
N LEU A 42 16.04 4.33 -14.81
CA LEU A 42 16.50 5.52 -15.54
C LEU A 42 15.63 6.76 -15.30
N PRO A 43 14.27 6.71 -15.39
CA PRO A 43 13.44 7.87 -15.07
C PRO A 43 13.59 8.31 -13.62
N THR A 44 13.65 7.36 -12.67
CA THR A 44 13.89 7.69 -11.25
C THR A 44 15.25 8.33 -11.05
N GLY A 45 16.30 7.81 -11.70
CA GLY A 45 17.64 8.41 -11.68
C GLY A 45 17.66 9.83 -12.25
N TYR A 46 16.94 10.07 -13.34
CA TYR A 46 16.78 11.39 -13.92
C TYR A 46 16.13 12.39 -12.96
N LEU A 47 15.05 11.98 -12.29
CA LEU A 47 14.40 12.79 -11.26
C LEU A 47 15.35 13.11 -10.09
N LEU A 48 16.14 12.12 -9.66
CA LEU A 48 17.13 12.32 -8.59
C LEU A 48 18.19 13.33 -8.98
N VAL A 49 18.73 13.23 -10.20
CA VAL A 49 19.73 14.18 -10.71
C VAL A 49 19.13 15.57 -10.89
N GLY A 50 17.93 15.66 -11.48
CA GLY A 50 17.25 16.94 -11.73
C GLY A 50 16.88 17.69 -10.45
N ALA A 51 16.69 17.00 -9.31
CA ALA A 51 16.48 17.66 -8.02
C ALA A 51 17.70 18.50 -7.55
N PHE A 52 18.88 18.20 -8.06
CA PHE A 52 20.14 18.89 -7.75
C PHE A 52 20.62 19.80 -8.90
N GLN A 53 19.76 20.10 -9.88
CA GLN A 53 20.10 20.96 -11.01
C GLN A 53 19.19 22.18 -11.05
N ASP A 54 19.76 23.33 -11.50
CA ASP A 54 18.98 24.51 -11.86
C ASP A 54 18.48 24.43 -13.31
N SER A 55 17.77 25.47 -13.78
CA SER A 55 17.25 25.56 -15.15
C SER A 55 18.35 25.53 -16.22
N ASP A 56 19.59 25.86 -15.87
CA ASP A 56 20.74 25.88 -16.78
C ASP A 56 21.54 24.56 -16.71
N GLY A 57 21.09 23.58 -15.89
CA GLY A 57 21.74 22.30 -15.72
C GLY A 57 22.93 22.29 -14.75
N ASN A 58 23.21 23.41 -14.04
CA ASN A 58 24.28 23.46 -13.08
C ASN A 58 23.87 22.86 -11.74
N PHE A 59 24.82 22.33 -10.99
CA PHE A 59 24.56 21.78 -9.66
C PHE A 59 24.09 22.86 -8.68
N THR A 60 22.97 22.64 -8.02
CA THR A 60 22.40 23.52 -6.99
C THR A 60 21.75 22.73 -5.87
N LEU A 61 21.75 23.30 -4.66
CA LEU A 61 20.95 22.85 -3.54
C LEU A 61 19.71 23.74 -3.32
N GLY A 62 19.50 24.76 -4.18
CA GLY A 62 18.39 25.69 -4.08
C GLY A 62 17.04 25.00 -4.04
N ASN A 63 16.79 24.04 -4.95
CA ASN A 63 15.54 23.28 -5.00
C ASN A 63 15.25 22.50 -3.70
N LEU A 64 16.30 22.00 -3.04
CA LEU A 64 16.15 21.35 -1.73
C LEU A 64 15.84 22.37 -0.63
N GLY A 65 16.42 23.58 -0.72
CA GLY A 65 16.09 24.70 0.17
C GLY A 65 14.61 25.08 0.04
N ASP A 66 14.07 25.10 -1.18
CA ASP A 66 12.69 25.42 -1.46
C ASP A 66 11.69 24.42 -0.83
N LEU A 67 12.10 23.16 -0.61
CA LEU A 67 11.26 22.18 0.10
C LEU A 67 10.90 22.62 1.51
N PHE A 68 11.66 23.49 2.13
CA PHE A 68 11.42 24.02 3.48
C PHE A 68 10.47 25.22 3.50
N GLN A 69 9.95 25.65 2.34
CA GLN A 69 8.89 26.68 2.31
C GLN A 69 7.67 26.22 3.07
N PRO A 70 7.01 27.12 3.86
CA PRO A 70 5.86 26.75 4.70
C PRO A 70 4.70 26.06 3.94
N SER A 71 4.44 26.49 2.70
CA SER A 71 3.41 25.92 1.83
C SER A 71 3.70 24.46 1.43
N ILE A 72 4.97 24.16 1.14
CA ILE A 72 5.44 22.83 0.75
C ILE A 72 5.48 21.90 1.97
N LEU A 73 6.00 22.38 3.10
CA LEU A 73 5.96 21.62 4.36
C LEU A 73 4.53 21.29 4.78
N SER A 74 3.62 22.24 4.64
CA SER A 74 2.18 21.98 4.87
C SER A 74 1.63 20.91 3.95
N ALA A 75 2.00 20.90 2.66
CA ALA A 75 1.58 19.86 1.71
C ALA A 75 2.10 18.46 2.10
N TYR A 76 3.35 18.36 2.51
CA TYR A 76 3.92 17.12 3.03
C TYR A 76 3.20 16.66 4.31
N TRP A 77 2.97 17.60 5.25
CA TRP A 77 2.32 17.29 6.51
C TRP A 77 0.91 16.74 6.31
N VAL A 78 0.07 17.43 5.53
CA VAL A 78 -1.28 16.97 5.19
C VAL A 78 -1.25 15.61 4.50
N SER A 79 -0.29 15.39 3.58
CA SER A 79 -0.14 14.10 2.90
C SER A 79 0.22 12.98 3.88
N ILE A 80 1.12 13.25 4.83
CA ILE A 80 1.50 12.29 5.88
C ILE A 80 0.30 11.98 6.78
N GLU A 81 -0.44 13.00 7.22
CA GLU A 81 -1.62 12.83 8.08
C GLU A 81 -2.71 11.99 7.39
N VAL A 82 -3.09 12.32 6.14
CA VAL A 82 -4.09 11.55 5.37
C VAL A 82 -3.63 10.10 5.19
N SER A 83 -2.36 9.91 4.82
CA SER A 83 -1.80 8.58 4.59
C SER A 83 -1.72 7.76 5.88
N ALA A 84 -1.32 8.38 6.99
CA ALA A 84 -1.27 7.71 8.29
C ALA A 84 -2.67 7.38 8.81
N ALA A 85 -3.62 8.32 8.74
CA ALA A 85 -4.99 8.11 9.19
C ALA A 85 -5.66 6.97 8.41
N SER A 86 -5.55 6.99 7.09
CA SER A 86 -6.12 5.92 6.23
C SER A 86 -5.40 4.59 6.41
N ALA A 87 -4.07 4.57 6.57
CA ALA A 87 -3.30 3.35 6.80
C ALA A 87 -3.64 2.71 8.16
N ILE A 88 -3.70 3.50 9.23
CA ILE A 88 -4.06 3.00 10.56
C ILE A 88 -5.51 2.52 10.59
N GLY A 89 -6.45 3.32 10.04
CA GLY A 89 -7.85 2.93 9.93
C GLY A 89 -8.03 1.66 9.09
N GLY A 90 -7.36 1.59 7.93
CA GLY A 90 -7.34 0.42 7.05
C GLY A 90 -6.74 -0.81 7.71
N ALA A 91 -5.65 -0.63 8.47
CA ALA A 91 -5.00 -1.70 9.21
C ALA A 91 -5.91 -2.24 10.33
N LEU A 92 -6.56 -1.38 11.09
CA LEU A 92 -7.46 -1.79 12.18
C LEU A 92 -8.66 -2.58 11.62
N VAL A 93 -9.40 -2.00 10.69
CA VAL A 93 -10.60 -2.65 10.12
C VAL A 93 -10.21 -3.90 9.34
N GLY A 94 -9.17 -3.82 8.50
CA GLY A 94 -8.69 -4.95 7.71
C GLY A 94 -8.13 -6.10 8.55
N PHE A 95 -7.48 -5.81 9.69
CA PHE A 95 -7.06 -6.82 10.67
C PHE A 95 -8.25 -7.60 11.20
N PHE A 96 -9.29 -6.91 11.69
CA PHE A 96 -10.47 -7.59 12.22
C PHE A 96 -11.23 -8.40 11.17
N LEU A 97 -11.31 -7.90 9.92
CA LEU A 97 -11.90 -8.65 8.82
C LEU A 97 -11.08 -9.91 8.47
N ALA A 98 -9.75 -9.78 8.37
CA ALA A 98 -8.87 -10.92 8.11
C ALA A 98 -8.94 -11.94 9.27
N TYR A 99 -8.93 -11.46 10.51
CA TYR A 99 -9.10 -12.30 11.71
C TYR A 99 -10.41 -13.08 11.66
N ALA A 100 -11.53 -12.41 11.41
CA ALA A 100 -12.84 -13.06 11.31
C ALA A 100 -12.89 -14.10 10.18
N ALA A 101 -12.29 -13.80 9.03
CA ALA A 101 -12.26 -14.70 7.89
C ALA A 101 -11.39 -15.95 8.08
N VAL A 102 -10.28 -15.82 8.81
CA VAL A 102 -9.30 -16.91 8.99
C VAL A 102 -9.57 -17.72 10.26
N LEU A 103 -9.82 -17.03 11.38
CA LEU A 103 -9.90 -17.63 12.72
C LEU A 103 -11.31 -17.60 13.34
N GLY A 104 -12.24 -16.87 12.73
CA GLY A 104 -13.60 -16.65 13.27
C GLY A 104 -14.56 -17.81 13.12
N GLY A 105 -14.18 -18.93 12.50
CA GLY A 105 -15.07 -20.08 12.29
C GLY A 105 -16.24 -19.83 11.36
N LEU A 106 -16.15 -18.84 10.48
CA LEU A 106 -17.19 -18.47 9.52
C LEU A 106 -17.42 -19.59 8.47
N PRO A 107 -18.59 -19.60 7.80
CA PRO A 107 -18.88 -20.53 6.71
C PRO A 107 -17.77 -20.54 5.65
N ARG A 108 -17.46 -21.71 5.12
CA ARG A 108 -16.30 -21.94 4.24
C ARG A 108 -16.25 -21.07 2.98
N TRP A 109 -17.40 -20.59 2.52
CA TRP A 109 -17.50 -19.74 1.34
C TRP A 109 -17.11 -18.26 1.59
N ILE A 110 -17.18 -17.77 2.85
CA ILE A 110 -16.92 -16.35 3.17
C ILE A 110 -15.48 -16.00 2.90
N ARG A 111 -14.53 -16.84 3.32
CA ARG A 111 -13.10 -16.56 3.15
C ARG A 111 -12.69 -16.40 1.67
N PRO A 112 -12.99 -17.36 0.75
CA PRO A 112 -12.66 -17.18 -0.67
C PRO A 112 -13.33 -15.94 -1.27
N THR A 113 -14.60 -15.69 -0.93
CA THR A 113 -15.33 -14.52 -1.42
C THR A 113 -14.67 -13.21 -0.96
N LEU A 114 -14.32 -13.11 0.33
CA LEU A 114 -13.63 -11.94 0.88
C LEU A 114 -12.26 -11.73 0.21
N MET A 115 -11.49 -12.81 0.00
CA MET A 115 -10.17 -12.73 -0.65
C MET A 115 -10.30 -12.28 -2.11
N THR A 116 -11.26 -12.83 -2.86
CA THR A 116 -11.52 -12.43 -4.26
C THR A 116 -11.97 -10.98 -4.32
N PHE A 117 -12.93 -10.59 -3.48
CA PHE A 117 -13.39 -9.19 -3.39
C PHE A 117 -12.25 -8.25 -3.02
N SER A 118 -11.43 -8.63 -2.04
CA SER A 118 -10.27 -7.84 -1.63
C SER A 118 -9.25 -7.68 -2.75
N GLY A 119 -9.03 -8.72 -3.56
CA GLY A 119 -8.16 -8.65 -4.74
C GLY A 119 -8.63 -7.65 -5.77
N VAL A 120 -9.93 -7.56 -6.01
CA VAL A 120 -10.53 -6.58 -6.94
C VAL A 120 -10.52 -5.18 -6.32
N ALA A 121 -11.03 -5.06 -5.08
CA ALA A 121 -11.23 -3.76 -4.43
C ALA A 121 -9.91 -3.04 -4.12
N SER A 122 -8.85 -3.77 -3.74
CA SER A 122 -7.53 -3.18 -3.49
C SER A 122 -6.89 -2.53 -4.73
N ASN A 123 -7.29 -2.99 -5.93
CA ASN A 123 -6.83 -2.43 -7.20
C ASN A 123 -7.81 -1.42 -7.81
N PHE A 124 -9.02 -1.28 -7.27
CA PHE A 124 -9.98 -0.28 -7.72
C PHE A 124 -9.69 1.05 -7.01
N ALA A 125 -8.84 1.85 -7.61
CA ALA A 125 -8.35 3.14 -7.10
C ALA A 125 -8.31 4.18 -8.23
N GLY A 126 -7.73 5.36 -7.96
CA GLY A 126 -7.57 6.41 -8.94
C GLY A 126 -8.86 7.19 -9.21
N ILE A 127 -8.94 7.77 -10.40
CA ILE A 127 -10.07 8.61 -10.83
C ILE A 127 -11.43 7.87 -10.77
N PRO A 128 -11.57 6.60 -11.21
CA PRO A 128 -12.83 5.87 -11.09
C PRO A 128 -13.34 5.78 -9.65
N LEU A 129 -12.46 5.54 -8.69
CA LEU A 129 -12.84 5.50 -7.27
C LEU A 129 -13.30 6.87 -6.78
N ALA A 130 -12.60 7.95 -7.14
CA ALA A 130 -12.98 9.30 -6.79
C ALA A 130 -14.40 9.65 -7.30
N PHE A 131 -14.69 9.33 -8.55
CA PHE A 131 -16.03 9.52 -9.12
C PHE A 131 -17.10 8.65 -8.46
N ALA A 132 -16.79 7.40 -8.10
CA ALA A 132 -17.71 6.55 -7.36
C ALA A 132 -18.09 7.16 -6.01
N PHE A 133 -17.12 7.73 -5.27
CA PHE A 133 -17.39 8.42 -4.02
C PHE A 133 -18.17 9.74 -4.22
N LEU A 134 -17.84 10.51 -5.24
CA LEU A 134 -18.61 11.72 -5.59
C LEU A 134 -20.06 11.37 -5.96
N ALA A 135 -20.29 10.32 -6.73
CA ALA A 135 -21.63 9.88 -7.13
C ALA A 135 -22.44 9.29 -5.96
N THR A 136 -21.78 8.72 -4.96
CA THR A 136 -22.46 8.10 -3.81
C THR A 136 -22.58 9.04 -2.62
N LEU A 137 -21.49 9.64 -2.17
CA LEU A 137 -21.40 10.45 -0.95
C LEU A 137 -21.25 11.96 -1.23
N GLY A 138 -21.19 12.40 -2.48
CA GLY A 138 -21.19 13.82 -2.83
C GLY A 138 -22.46 14.53 -2.36
N ARG A 139 -22.49 15.86 -2.43
CA ARG A 139 -23.64 16.68 -1.95
C ARG A 139 -24.97 16.26 -2.58
N VAL A 140 -24.96 15.85 -3.84
CA VAL A 140 -26.11 15.31 -4.59
C VAL A 140 -25.95 13.81 -4.87
N GLY A 141 -25.09 13.13 -4.14
CA GLY A 141 -24.82 11.72 -4.30
C GLY A 141 -25.99 10.83 -3.87
N LEU A 142 -26.02 9.61 -4.39
CA LEU A 142 -27.10 8.66 -4.15
C LEU A 142 -27.35 8.42 -2.66
N VAL A 143 -26.31 8.09 -1.89
CA VAL A 143 -26.43 7.81 -0.45
C VAL A 143 -26.86 9.06 0.30
N THR A 144 -26.27 10.22 0.00
CA THR A 144 -26.64 11.49 0.62
C THR A 144 -28.12 11.81 0.38
N THR A 145 -28.59 11.65 -0.86
CA THR A 145 -30.00 11.90 -1.23
C THR A 145 -30.93 10.91 -0.54
N LEU A 146 -30.57 9.63 -0.43
CA LEU A 146 -31.37 8.62 0.29
C LEU A 146 -31.45 8.91 1.78
N LEU A 147 -30.34 9.30 2.42
CA LEU A 147 -30.32 9.68 3.83
C LEU A 147 -31.22 10.88 4.11
N ILE A 148 -31.19 11.90 3.27
CA ILE A 148 -32.08 13.06 3.39
C ILE A 148 -33.56 12.63 3.20
N LYS A 149 -33.83 11.82 2.17
CA LYS A 149 -35.22 11.45 1.83
C LYS A 149 -35.87 10.52 2.84
N PHE A 150 -35.14 9.54 3.40
CA PHE A 150 -35.71 8.51 4.28
C PHE A 150 -35.48 8.78 5.77
N PHE A 151 -34.44 9.55 6.12
CA PHE A 151 -34.07 9.77 7.52
C PHE A 151 -34.03 11.27 7.89
N ASP A 152 -34.33 12.18 6.96
CA ASP A 152 -34.17 13.63 7.13
C ASP A 152 -32.77 14.05 7.64
N PHE A 153 -31.77 13.23 7.28
CA PHE A 153 -30.40 13.36 7.76
C PHE A 153 -29.47 13.82 6.63
N ASN A 154 -28.97 15.05 6.74
CA ASN A 154 -27.98 15.57 5.80
C ASN A 154 -26.58 15.47 6.43
N ILE A 155 -25.73 14.56 5.89
CA ILE A 155 -24.36 14.38 6.36
C ILE A 155 -23.51 15.65 6.27
N TYR A 156 -23.82 16.56 5.34
CA TYR A 156 -23.10 17.83 5.18
C TYR A 156 -23.50 18.89 6.23
N SER A 157 -24.64 18.75 6.89
CA SER A 157 -25.03 19.60 8.01
C SER A 157 -24.24 19.29 9.29
N THR A 158 -23.63 18.12 9.39
CA THR A 158 -22.77 17.74 10.53
C THR A 158 -21.34 18.27 10.43
N GLY A 159 -21.01 19.05 9.38
CA GLY A 159 -19.65 19.53 9.12
C GLY A 159 -18.80 18.55 8.29
N PHE A 160 -19.36 17.42 7.88
CA PHE A 160 -18.67 16.51 6.96
C PHE A 160 -18.49 17.15 5.58
N ASN A 161 -17.30 17.03 5.01
CA ASN A 161 -17.02 17.42 3.63
C ASN A 161 -16.19 16.32 2.96
N LEU A 162 -16.73 15.79 1.87
CA LEU A 162 -16.04 14.72 1.10
C LEU A 162 -14.71 15.20 0.48
N LEU A 163 -14.61 16.51 0.17
CA LEU A 163 -13.42 17.13 -0.41
C LEU A 163 -12.41 17.60 0.65
N SER A 164 -12.51 17.09 1.88
CA SER A 164 -11.65 17.43 3.01
C SER A 164 -10.72 16.27 3.37
N PHE A 165 -9.86 16.50 4.37
CA PHE A 165 -9.02 15.48 5.00
C PHE A 165 -9.80 14.20 5.35
N TRP A 166 -10.94 14.31 6.02
CA TRP A 166 -11.75 13.15 6.43
C TRP A 166 -12.39 12.43 5.25
N GLY A 167 -12.86 13.18 4.25
CA GLY A 167 -13.46 12.59 3.06
C GLY A 167 -12.43 11.83 2.22
N LEU A 168 -11.23 12.39 2.04
CA LEU A 168 -10.15 11.71 1.34
C LEU A 168 -9.65 10.48 2.11
N SER A 169 -9.47 10.61 3.44
CA SER A 169 -9.09 9.48 4.29
C SER A 169 -10.12 8.35 4.22
N LEU A 170 -11.42 8.66 4.24
CA LEU A 170 -12.51 7.68 4.06
C LEU A 170 -12.43 7.00 2.69
N THR A 171 -12.19 7.78 1.63
CA THR A 171 -12.05 7.23 0.28
C THR A 171 -10.85 6.28 0.18
N TYR A 172 -9.75 6.59 0.85
CA TYR A 172 -8.58 5.73 0.89
C TYR A 172 -8.82 4.42 1.65
N LEU A 173 -9.67 4.41 2.68
CA LEU A 173 -10.04 3.17 3.39
C LEU A 173 -10.61 2.12 2.44
N TYR A 174 -11.26 2.51 1.35
CA TYR A 174 -11.85 1.61 0.38
C TYR A 174 -10.84 0.59 -0.18
N PHE A 175 -9.63 1.01 -0.53
CA PHE A 175 -8.59 0.10 -1.03
C PHE A 175 -7.62 -0.36 0.07
N GLN A 176 -7.47 0.41 1.14
CA GLN A 176 -6.57 0.08 2.26
C GLN A 176 -7.06 -1.14 3.06
N ILE A 177 -8.36 -1.19 3.37
CA ILE A 177 -8.96 -2.30 4.13
C ILE A 177 -8.77 -3.64 3.38
N PRO A 178 -9.16 -3.77 2.09
CA PRO A 178 -8.92 -4.99 1.32
C PRO A 178 -7.45 -5.35 1.20
N LEU A 179 -6.57 -4.37 1.00
CA LEU A 179 -5.14 -4.60 0.89
C LEU A 179 -4.55 -5.17 2.19
N MET A 180 -4.98 -4.66 3.35
CA MET A 180 -4.61 -5.22 4.65
C MET A 180 -5.07 -6.68 4.79
N VAL A 181 -6.31 -7.00 4.39
CA VAL A 181 -6.83 -8.36 4.41
C VAL A 181 -5.94 -9.31 3.60
N LEU A 182 -5.58 -8.92 2.36
CA LEU A 182 -4.75 -9.74 1.47
C LEU A 182 -3.36 -10.02 2.05
N ILE A 183 -2.72 -8.99 2.59
CA ILE A 183 -1.32 -9.11 3.04
C ILE A 183 -1.23 -9.80 4.40
N LEU A 184 -2.21 -9.58 5.28
CA LEU A 184 -2.16 -10.13 6.64
C LEU A 184 -2.68 -11.57 6.74
N THR A 185 -3.55 -12.01 5.82
CA THR A 185 -4.12 -13.37 5.83
C THR A 185 -3.05 -14.46 5.92
N PRO A 186 -1.95 -14.46 5.11
CA PRO A 186 -0.89 -15.47 5.25
C PRO A 186 -0.19 -15.47 6.61
N ALA A 187 -0.07 -14.30 7.26
CA ALA A 187 0.51 -14.22 8.60
C ALA A 187 -0.42 -14.82 9.67
N LEU A 188 -1.73 -14.62 9.52
CA LEU A 188 -2.74 -15.25 10.39
C LEU A 188 -2.79 -16.77 10.19
N ASP A 189 -2.66 -17.26 8.95
CA ASP A 189 -2.56 -18.69 8.64
C ASP A 189 -1.30 -19.33 9.25
N GLY A 190 -0.24 -18.54 9.45
CA GLY A 190 1.00 -18.97 10.08
C GLY A 190 0.91 -19.20 11.60
N LEU A 191 -0.20 -18.80 12.26
CA LEU A 191 -0.42 -19.11 13.67
C LEU A 191 -0.73 -20.61 13.85
N LYS A 192 0.22 -21.34 14.39
CA LYS A 192 0.10 -22.79 14.60
C LYS A 192 -1.00 -23.11 15.62
N ARG A 193 -1.83 -24.06 15.29
CA ARG A 193 -2.91 -24.53 16.18
C ARG A 193 -2.38 -25.09 17.48
N GLU A 194 -1.22 -25.74 17.42
CA GLU A 194 -0.51 -26.34 18.56
C GLU A 194 -0.17 -25.30 19.64
N TRP A 195 0.13 -24.06 19.26
CA TRP A 195 0.40 -22.99 20.25
C TRP A 195 -0.84 -22.64 21.05
N ARG A 196 -2.02 -22.64 20.42
CA ARG A 196 -3.28 -22.41 21.09
C ARG A 196 -3.65 -23.56 22.01
N GLU A 197 -3.46 -24.80 21.56
CA GLU A 197 -3.72 -26.01 22.33
C GLU A 197 -2.76 -26.11 23.55
N ALA A 198 -1.46 -25.88 23.35
CA ALA A 198 -0.48 -25.84 24.44
C ALA A 198 -0.81 -24.77 25.48
N SER A 199 -1.20 -23.57 25.04
CA SER A 199 -1.60 -22.49 25.96
C SER A 199 -2.85 -22.87 26.79
N ALA A 200 -3.81 -23.55 26.16
CA ALA A 200 -5.02 -24.01 26.85
C ALA A 200 -4.72 -25.10 27.87
N ILE A 201 -3.81 -26.05 27.59
CA ILE A 201 -3.33 -27.07 28.54
C ILE A 201 -2.67 -26.42 29.75
N LEU A 202 -1.95 -25.32 29.56
CA LEU A 202 -1.34 -24.53 30.62
C LEU A 202 -2.34 -23.64 31.39
N GLY A 203 -3.64 -23.72 31.09
CA GLY A 203 -4.69 -22.95 31.73
C GLY A 203 -4.80 -21.49 31.28
N ALA A 204 -4.16 -21.10 30.19
CA ALA A 204 -4.23 -19.74 29.69
C ALA A 204 -5.63 -19.44 29.10
N SER A 205 -6.17 -18.27 29.41
CA SER A 205 -7.36 -17.74 28.78
C SER A 205 -7.10 -17.34 27.32
N SER A 206 -8.16 -17.21 26.51
CA SER A 206 -8.03 -16.73 25.11
C SER A 206 -7.37 -15.34 25.05
N TRP A 207 -7.61 -14.47 26.01
CA TRP A 207 -6.95 -13.16 26.10
C TRP A 207 -5.46 -13.29 26.35
N GLN A 208 -5.03 -14.18 27.26
CA GLN A 208 -3.63 -14.44 27.54
C GLN A 208 -2.92 -15.02 26.31
N TYR A 209 -3.53 -15.98 25.60
CA TYR A 209 -3.00 -16.48 24.33
C TYR A 209 -2.79 -15.33 23.32
N TRP A 210 -3.79 -14.47 23.14
CA TRP A 210 -3.66 -13.34 22.20
C TRP A 210 -2.58 -12.36 22.63
N ARG A 211 -2.54 -11.98 23.90
CA ARG A 211 -1.61 -10.98 24.41
C ARG A 211 -0.16 -11.46 24.39
N TYR A 212 0.09 -12.73 24.75
CA TYR A 212 1.44 -13.23 24.99
C TYR A 212 1.99 -14.12 23.87
N VAL A 213 1.15 -14.64 22.97
CA VAL A 213 1.57 -15.53 21.89
C VAL A 213 1.21 -14.93 20.51
N ALA A 214 -0.08 -14.80 20.21
CA ALA A 214 -0.51 -14.45 18.86
C ALA A 214 -0.13 -13.03 18.45
N LEU A 215 -0.40 -12.02 19.28
CA LEU A 215 -0.12 -10.61 18.96
C LEU A 215 1.39 -10.33 18.83
N PRO A 216 2.29 -10.79 19.71
CA PRO A 216 3.73 -10.61 19.54
C PRO A 216 4.27 -11.24 18.25
N VAL A 217 3.74 -12.40 17.85
CA VAL A 217 4.11 -13.08 16.59
C VAL A 217 3.60 -12.30 15.37
N LEU A 218 2.38 -11.77 15.43
CA LEU A 218 1.77 -11.00 14.33
C LEU A 218 2.25 -9.55 14.26
N TRP A 219 2.75 -9.00 15.35
CA TRP A 219 3.08 -7.58 15.47
C TRP A 219 3.97 -7.05 14.35
N PRO A 220 5.10 -7.73 14.01
CA PRO A 220 5.93 -7.28 12.90
C PRO A 220 5.20 -7.26 11.56
N SER A 221 4.30 -8.23 11.31
CA SER A 221 3.49 -8.28 10.09
C SER A 221 2.44 -7.18 10.07
N ILE A 222 1.78 -6.90 11.20
CA ILE A 222 0.78 -5.83 11.31
C ILE A 222 1.44 -4.47 11.06
N VAL A 223 2.51 -4.16 11.78
CA VAL A 223 3.20 -2.87 11.64
C VAL A 223 3.82 -2.74 10.24
N GLY A 224 4.47 -3.81 9.76
CA GLY A 224 5.04 -3.81 8.41
C GLY A 224 3.98 -3.56 7.34
N THR A 225 2.84 -4.25 7.41
CA THR A 225 1.74 -4.02 6.47
C THR A 225 1.18 -2.61 6.60
N THR A 226 1.04 -2.07 7.81
CA THR A 226 0.57 -0.68 8.01
C THR A 226 1.51 0.33 7.35
N LEU A 227 2.82 0.13 7.43
CA LEU A 227 3.81 0.97 6.74
C LEU A 227 3.70 0.86 5.21
N LEU A 228 3.40 -0.33 4.70
CA LEU A 228 3.13 -0.52 3.27
C LEU A 228 1.84 0.21 2.84
N LEU A 229 0.78 0.12 3.64
CA LEU A 229 -0.46 0.86 3.43
C LEU A 229 -0.20 2.38 3.41
N PHE A 230 0.61 2.88 4.34
CA PHE A 230 1.02 4.28 4.38
C PHE A 230 1.72 4.70 3.08
N ALA A 231 2.72 3.94 2.64
CA ALA A 231 3.45 4.24 1.40
C ALA A 231 2.52 4.22 0.17
N ASN A 232 1.57 3.29 0.12
CA ASN A 232 0.57 3.19 -0.94
C ASN A 232 -0.36 4.41 -0.98
N ALA A 233 -0.87 4.85 0.19
CA ALA A 233 -1.71 6.05 0.31
C ALA A 233 -0.94 7.33 -0.05
N PHE A 234 0.31 7.45 0.43
CA PHE A 234 1.15 8.62 0.21
C PHE A 234 1.45 8.87 -1.27
N GLY A 235 1.53 7.80 -2.08
CA GLY A 235 1.72 7.89 -3.52
C GLY A 235 0.43 8.00 -4.35
N ALA A 236 -0.76 7.94 -3.75
CA ALA A 236 -2.04 7.81 -4.45
C ALA A 236 -2.57 9.13 -5.05
N ILE A 237 -1.83 9.71 -6.00
CA ILE A 237 -2.19 10.99 -6.64
C ILE A 237 -3.53 10.95 -7.37
N ALA A 238 -3.81 9.92 -8.15
CA ALA A 238 -4.97 9.91 -9.06
C ALA A 238 -6.31 9.97 -8.30
N THR A 239 -6.42 9.30 -7.15
CA THR A 239 -7.60 9.35 -6.29
C THR A 239 -7.71 10.72 -5.59
N ALA A 240 -6.60 11.23 -5.06
CA ALA A 240 -6.58 12.54 -4.40
C ALA A 240 -6.98 13.64 -5.37
N TYR A 241 -6.33 13.73 -6.52
CA TYR A 241 -6.61 14.74 -7.53
C TYR A 241 -8.03 14.62 -8.08
N GLY A 242 -8.49 13.41 -8.39
CA GLY A 242 -9.83 13.16 -8.89
C GLY A 242 -10.94 13.51 -7.90
N LEU A 243 -10.69 13.37 -6.58
CA LEU A 243 -11.66 13.69 -5.54
C LEU A 243 -11.60 15.15 -5.11
N THR A 244 -10.42 15.64 -4.76
CA THR A 244 -10.26 16.96 -4.11
C THR A 244 -9.81 18.07 -5.05
N GLY A 245 -9.28 17.72 -6.23
CA GLY A 245 -8.66 18.71 -7.12
C GLY A 245 -7.57 19.49 -6.38
N SER A 246 -7.68 20.81 -6.38
CA SER A 246 -6.78 21.73 -5.65
C SER A 246 -7.31 22.15 -4.28
N SER A 247 -8.43 21.60 -3.79
CA SER A 247 -9.05 22.02 -2.54
C SER A 247 -8.26 21.57 -1.29
N LEU A 248 -7.39 20.57 -1.44
CA LEU A 248 -6.54 20.08 -0.37
C LEU A 248 -5.07 20.20 -0.80
N ASN A 249 -4.26 20.84 0.07
CA ASN A 249 -2.83 21.00 -0.20
C ASN A 249 -2.09 19.68 0.07
N ILE A 250 -1.92 18.86 -0.98
CA ILE A 250 -1.27 17.54 -0.93
C ILE A 250 -0.04 17.55 -1.81
N VAL A 251 1.06 16.97 -1.34
CA VAL A 251 2.34 16.99 -2.04
C VAL A 251 2.29 16.38 -3.45
N THR A 252 1.51 15.32 -3.66
CA THR A 252 1.35 14.69 -4.98
C THR A 252 0.63 15.61 -5.97
N ILE A 253 -0.34 16.40 -5.50
CA ILE A 253 -1.05 17.39 -6.33
C ILE A 253 -0.13 18.57 -6.62
N LEU A 254 0.63 19.04 -5.62
CA LEU A 254 1.64 20.08 -5.80
C LEU A 254 2.71 19.67 -6.81
N LEU A 255 3.24 18.45 -6.68
CA LEU A 255 4.17 17.85 -7.64
C LEU A 255 3.62 17.88 -9.07
N TYR A 256 2.37 17.43 -9.24
CA TYR A 256 1.71 17.42 -10.55
C TYR A 256 1.58 18.85 -11.13
N ALA A 257 1.24 19.82 -10.28
CA ALA A 257 1.13 21.21 -10.71
C ALA A 257 2.48 21.81 -11.14
N GLN A 258 3.60 21.43 -10.49
CA GLN A 258 4.94 21.88 -10.86
C GLN A 258 5.41 21.29 -12.21
N ILE A 259 5.06 20.05 -12.50
CA ILE A 259 5.49 19.36 -13.72
C ILE A 259 4.56 19.69 -14.92
N ARG A 260 3.26 19.84 -14.68
CA ARG A 260 2.24 19.98 -15.74
C ARG A 260 1.47 21.28 -15.70
N GLY A 261 1.68 22.16 -14.70
CA GLY A 261 0.96 23.41 -14.55
C GLY A 261 1.51 24.52 -15.45
N ASP A 262 0.63 25.27 -16.10
CA ASP A 262 1.04 26.41 -16.93
C ASP A 262 1.55 27.60 -16.10
N VAL A 263 1.02 27.76 -14.86
CA VAL A 263 1.29 28.93 -13.99
C VAL A 263 2.38 28.64 -12.96
N LEU A 264 2.44 27.42 -12.46
CA LEU A 264 3.40 26.99 -11.42
C LEU A 264 4.54 26.14 -11.98
N HIS A 265 4.74 26.17 -13.30
CA HIS A 265 5.71 25.30 -13.96
C HIS A 265 7.14 25.56 -13.47
N ASN A 266 7.66 24.65 -12.65
CA ASN A 266 9.04 24.58 -12.21
C ASN A 266 9.44 23.11 -12.08
N GLU A 267 9.99 22.55 -13.17
CA GLU A 267 10.34 21.13 -13.22
C GLU A 267 11.36 20.73 -12.15
N ASN A 268 12.34 21.58 -11.88
CA ASN A 268 13.40 21.30 -10.92
C ASN A 268 12.84 21.21 -9.48
N LEU A 269 11.91 22.09 -9.12
CA LEU A 269 11.18 21.98 -7.86
C LEU A 269 10.30 20.73 -7.84
N GLY A 270 9.68 20.38 -8.97
CA GLY A 270 8.95 19.13 -9.13
C GLY A 270 9.82 17.90 -8.85
N TYR A 271 11.06 17.90 -9.36
CA TYR A 271 12.04 16.82 -9.10
C TYR A 271 12.45 16.76 -7.62
N ALA A 272 12.64 17.92 -6.97
CA ALA A 272 12.93 17.97 -5.54
C ALA A 272 11.77 17.46 -4.69
N LEU A 273 10.52 17.80 -5.05
CA LEU A 273 9.32 17.24 -4.42
C LEU A 273 9.25 15.72 -4.57
N ALA A 274 9.54 15.21 -5.78
CA ALA A 274 9.59 13.77 -6.03
C ALA A 274 10.68 13.09 -5.18
N LEU A 275 11.86 13.70 -5.04
CA LEU A 275 12.92 13.19 -4.18
C LEU A 275 12.47 13.08 -2.72
N GLY A 276 11.82 14.11 -2.17
CA GLY A 276 11.26 14.07 -0.81
C GLY A 276 10.25 12.95 -0.63
N MET A 277 9.37 12.74 -1.62
CA MET A 277 8.42 11.63 -1.61
C MET A 277 9.12 10.26 -1.66
N ILE A 278 10.15 10.11 -2.50
CA ILE A 278 10.94 8.87 -2.61
C ILE A 278 11.62 8.56 -1.26
N VAL A 279 12.16 9.56 -0.57
CA VAL A 279 12.78 9.38 0.74
C VAL A 279 11.75 8.87 1.76
N ILE A 280 10.59 9.51 1.86
CA ILE A 280 9.54 9.14 2.83
C ILE A 280 9.01 7.73 2.54
N THR A 281 8.64 7.45 1.29
CA THR A 281 8.11 6.12 0.90
C THR A 281 9.20 5.04 0.95
N GLY A 282 10.44 5.39 0.59
CA GLY A 282 11.59 4.50 0.67
C GLY A 282 11.89 4.09 2.11
N LEU A 283 11.89 5.02 3.05
CA LEU A 283 12.06 4.73 4.48
C LEU A 283 10.92 3.85 5.03
N SER A 284 9.67 4.13 4.66
CA SER A 284 8.52 3.30 5.02
C SER A 284 8.65 1.88 4.49
N ASN A 285 9.02 1.71 3.22
CA ASN A 285 9.21 0.40 2.61
C ASN A 285 10.43 -0.35 3.17
N ALA A 286 11.52 0.34 3.47
CA ALA A 286 12.70 -0.26 4.11
C ALA A 286 12.34 -0.78 5.52
N ALA A 287 11.59 0.00 6.29
CA ALA A 287 11.08 -0.43 7.59
C ALA A 287 10.13 -1.64 7.47
N TYR A 288 9.24 -1.65 6.47
CA TYR A 288 8.38 -2.79 6.16
C TYR A 288 9.20 -4.06 5.86
N ILE A 289 10.19 -3.99 4.98
CA ILE A 289 11.03 -5.13 4.60
C ILE A 289 11.77 -5.67 5.82
N TRP A 290 12.33 -4.79 6.63
CA TRP A 290 13.06 -5.16 7.84
C TRP A 290 12.16 -5.86 8.88
N LEU A 291 10.96 -5.31 9.15
CA LEU A 291 9.99 -5.89 10.06
C LEU A 291 9.46 -7.24 9.56
N SER A 292 9.12 -7.32 8.27
CA SER A 292 8.65 -8.56 7.64
C SER A 292 9.72 -9.66 7.64
N GLY A 293 10.99 -9.28 7.49
CA GLY A 293 12.11 -10.20 7.60
C GLY A 293 12.28 -10.77 9.02
N ARG A 294 12.01 -9.95 10.06
CA ARG A 294 12.00 -10.41 11.45
C ARG A 294 10.86 -11.36 11.76
N ALA A 295 9.66 -11.07 11.25
CA ALA A 295 8.50 -11.93 11.44
C ALA A 295 8.74 -13.35 10.92
N ARG A 296 9.36 -13.48 9.73
CA ARG A 296 9.67 -14.80 9.14
C ARG A 296 10.68 -15.60 9.96
N ARG A 297 11.65 -14.95 10.59
CA ARG A 297 12.66 -15.62 11.44
C ARG A 297 12.09 -16.08 12.78
N GLY A 298 11.05 -15.47 13.30
CA GLY A 298 10.39 -15.86 14.55
C GLY A 298 9.38 -17.00 14.39
N LEU A 299 9.01 -17.37 13.15
CA LEU A 299 8.05 -18.44 12.85
C LEU A 299 8.74 -19.78 12.43
N GLY A 300 10.05 -19.78 12.19
CA GLY A 300 10.86 -20.97 11.92
C GLY A 300 11.55 -21.47 13.18
#